data_8c0e5957e42dd0969cfea32dd33f8ddc
#
_entry.id   8c0e5957e42dd0969cfea32dd33f8ddc
#
_cell.length_a   1.000
_cell.length_b   1.000
_cell.length_c   1.000
_cell.angle_alpha   90.00
_cell.angle_beta   90.00
_cell.angle_gamma   90.00
#
_symmetry.space_group_name_H-M   'P 1'
#
loop_
_entity.id
_entity.type
_entity.pdbx_description
1 polymer ?
#
loop_
_entity_poly.entity_id
_entity_poly.type
_entity_poly.pdbx_seq_one_letter_code
_entity_poly.pdbx_strand_id
1 'polypeptide(L)'
;MKIDDKANSGSEASQEASLYPYTSLVPSLKIADAVKELGGARNAVSRSTLAAHFKESEKSASFLQRISSAKAFGLIVGRSEYSLSDVAKQYYSPTGDQERPNALLEILATPASFREIIRLFDGEQLPKREILGNIFSEKLKVPESWKDRAAAFFENSAQFVGVIDENRFLRFKAAQHKAAVQPTTVKADAPHGQVAEKSTLFRGTNLASVFQGASGIFSEEEEHSLFLDKQKSRKFSIKSPIFVSRAEYQRICKWIEATLIIEEEKKDE
;
A
#
# COMPACT_ATOMS: atom_id res chain seq x y z
N MET A 1 -45.73 -28.22 36.22
CA MET A 1 -45.08 -28.47 34.95
C MET A 1 -44.65 -27.12 34.40
N LYS A 2 -43.39 -26.68 34.72
CA LYS A 2 -42.80 -25.40 34.30
C LYS A 2 -41.95 -25.72 33.09
N ILE A 3 -42.26 -25.12 31.97
CA ILE A 3 -41.49 -25.21 30.75
C ILE A 3 -40.52 -24.01 30.79
N ASP A 4 -39.23 -24.33 30.95
CA ASP A 4 -38.16 -23.33 30.90
C ASP A 4 -37.85 -23.03 29.43
N ASP A 5 -38.36 -21.92 28.93
CA ASP A 5 -37.93 -21.29 27.68
C ASP A 5 -36.56 -20.66 27.87
N LYS A 6 -35.50 -21.41 27.66
CA LYS A 6 -34.15 -20.91 27.55
C LYS A 6 -33.93 -20.50 26.12
N ALA A 7 -34.36 -19.27 25.79
CA ALA A 7 -34.16 -18.66 24.51
C ALA A 7 -32.67 -18.58 24.17
N ASN A 8 -32.38 -19.15 23.05
CA ASN A 8 -31.13 -19.13 22.29
C ASN A 8 -30.71 -17.70 21.92
N SER A 9 -29.88 -17.08 22.75
CA SER A 9 -29.27 -15.75 22.48
C SER A 9 -27.78 -15.87 22.15
N GLY A 10 -27.41 -16.83 21.34
CA GLY A 10 -26.02 -17.15 21.04
C GLY A 10 -25.70 -17.30 19.57
N SER A 11 -25.95 -16.28 18.71
CA SER A 11 -25.36 -16.32 17.35
C SER A 11 -25.29 -15.03 16.56
N GLU A 12 -25.57 -13.86 17.14
CA GLU A 12 -25.47 -12.59 16.39
C GLU A 12 -24.17 -11.81 16.60
N ALA A 13 -23.27 -12.25 17.47
CA ALA A 13 -22.00 -11.57 17.75
C ALA A 13 -20.83 -11.86 16.79
N SER A 14 -21.05 -12.53 15.64
CA SER A 14 -19.96 -13.07 14.84
C SER A 14 -19.80 -12.49 13.44
N GLN A 15 -20.42 -11.37 13.09
CA GLN A 15 -20.28 -10.77 11.75
C GLN A 15 -20.14 -9.26 11.71
N GLU A 16 -19.82 -8.59 12.82
CA GLU A 16 -19.29 -7.25 12.72
C GLU A 16 -17.88 -7.36 12.11
N ALA A 17 -17.79 -7.18 10.80
CA ALA A 17 -16.54 -6.85 10.15
C ALA A 17 -15.94 -5.71 10.98
N SER A 18 -14.71 -5.88 11.47
CA SER A 18 -14.03 -4.91 12.33
C SER A 18 -14.25 -3.51 11.77
N LEU A 19 -14.92 -2.63 12.51
CA LEU A 19 -15.26 -1.27 12.09
C LEU A 19 -14.02 -0.45 11.70
N TYR A 20 -12.86 -0.90 12.12
CA TYR A 20 -11.56 -0.30 11.83
C TYR A 20 -10.48 -1.38 11.67
N PRO A 21 -9.46 -1.15 10.82
CA PRO A 21 -8.34 -2.07 10.67
C PRO A 21 -7.39 -1.99 11.87
N TYR A 22 -6.75 -3.12 12.21
CA TYR A 22 -5.75 -3.23 13.29
C TYR A 22 -4.33 -2.94 12.82
N THR A 23 -4.11 -2.71 11.54
CA THR A 23 -2.85 -2.31 10.93
C THR A 23 -3.12 -1.36 9.75
N SER A 24 -2.11 -0.62 9.31
CA SER A 24 -2.22 0.19 8.10
C SER A 24 -2.32 -0.67 6.83
N LEU A 25 -2.57 -0.03 5.70
CA LEU A 25 -2.78 -0.71 4.41
C LEU A 25 -1.56 -1.53 3.97
N VAL A 26 -0.33 -1.01 4.15
CA VAL A 26 0.89 -1.68 3.67
C VAL A 26 1.10 -3.08 4.28
N PRO A 27 1.04 -3.29 5.61
CA PRO A 27 1.07 -4.64 6.17
C PRO A 27 -0.08 -5.54 5.72
N SER A 28 -1.24 -4.95 5.42
CA SER A 28 -2.42 -5.68 4.94
C SER A 28 -2.24 -6.13 3.49
N LEU A 29 -1.60 -5.31 2.64
CA LEU A 29 -1.22 -5.68 1.27
C LEU A 29 -0.25 -6.86 1.26
N LYS A 30 0.71 -6.93 2.19
CA LYS A 30 1.61 -8.09 2.31
C LYS A 30 0.87 -9.41 2.52
N ILE A 31 -0.26 -9.39 3.24
CA ILE A 31 -1.13 -10.57 3.37
C ILE A 31 -1.77 -10.92 2.02
N ALA A 32 -2.26 -9.94 1.30
CA ALA A 32 -2.86 -10.16 -0.02
C ALA A 32 -1.82 -10.61 -1.06
N ASP A 33 -0.58 -10.08 -1.00
CA ASP A 33 0.55 -10.54 -1.82
C ASP A 33 0.80 -12.03 -1.61
N ALA A 34 0.91 -12.47 -0.35
CA ALA A 34 1.10 -13.87 -0.02
C ALA A 34 -0.08 -14.76 -0.46
N VAL A 35 -1.31 -14.30 -0.29
CA VAL A 35 -2.50 -15.01 -0.80
C VAL A 35 -2.41 -15.15 -2.33
N LYS A 36 -2.01 -14.10 -3.06
CA LYS A 36 -1.82 -14.14 -4.51
C LYS A 36 -0.73 -15.15 -4.91
N GLU A 37 0.44 -15.09 -4.27
CA GLU A 37 1.59 -15.98 -4.54
C GLU A 37 1.25 -17.45 -4.30
N LEU A 38 0.44 -17.74 -3.29
CA LEU A 38 -0.04 -19.09 -2.98
C LEU A 38 -1.21 -19.56 -3.85
N GLY A 39 -1.56 -18.79 -4.89
CA GLY A 39 -2.61 -19.15 -5.85
C GLY A 39 -4.01 -18.65 -5.48
N GLY A 40 -4.15 -17.83 -4.46
CA GLY A 40 -5.42 -17.29 -3.95
C GLY A 40 -6.18 -16.37 -4.91
N ALA A 41 -5.64 -16.10 -6.10
CA ALA A 41 -6.36 -15.43 -7.18
C ALA A 41 -7.41 -16.34 -7.84
N ARG A 42 -7.19 -17.66 -7.82
CA ARG A 42 -8.05 -18.69 -8.44
C ARG A 42 -8.62 -19.68 -7.43
N ASN A 43 -7.83 -20.03 -6.42
CA ASN A 43 -8.16 -21.02 -5.40
C ASN A 43 -8.11 -20.36 -4.01
N ALA A 44 -8.79 -20.96 -3.03
CA ALA A 44 -8.68 -20.50 -1.66
C ALA A 44 -7.41 -21.06 -0.99
N VAL A 45 -6.74 -20.22 -0.19
CA VAL A 45 -5.51 -20.54 0.56
C VAL A 45 -5.86 -20.72 2.03
N SER A 46 -5.48 -21.85 2.63
CA SER A 46 -5.76 -22.11 4.04
C SER A 46 -4.97 -21.16 4.96
N ARG A 47 -5.51 -20.90 6.17
CA ARG A 47 -4.82 -20.10 7.18
C ARG A 47 -3.47 -20.70 7.56
N SER A 48 -3.38 -22.02 7.69
CA SER A 48 -2.15 -22.72 8.01
C SER A 48 -1.08 -22.56 6.93
N THR A 49 -1.46 -22.67 5.66
CA THR A 49 -0.55 -22.42 4.52
C THR A 49 -0.03 -20.98 4.52
N LEU A 50 -0.93 -20.02 4.76
CA LEU A 50 -0.55 -18.61 4.82
C LEU A 50 0.36 -18.30 6.03
N ALA A 51 0.11 -18.91 7.19
CA ALA A 51 0.98 -18.78 8.37
C ALA A 51 2.36 -19.38 8.13
N ALA A 52 2.44 -20.54 7.48
CA ALA A 52 3.70 -21.18 7.10
C ALA A 52 4.52 -20.32 6.14
N HIS A 53 3.89 -19.64 5.18
CA HIS A 53 4.55 -18.71 4.28
C HIS A 53 5.26 -17.57 5.04
N PHE A 54 4.63 -17.04 6.11
CA PHE A 54 5.22 -16.02 6.97
C PHE A 54 6.13 -16.58 8.07
N LYS A 55 6.28 -17.90 8.17
CA LYS A 55 6.99 -18.58 9.26
C LYS A 55 6.47 -18.19 10.66
N GLU A 56 5.16 -18.02 10.75
CA GLU A 56 4.46 -17.64 11.98
C GLU A 56 3.45 -18.71 12.40
N SER A 57 3.04 -18.64 13.66
CA SER A 57 1.94 -19.48 14.15
C SER A 57 0.60 -18.95 13.61
N GLU A 58 -0.27 -19.83 13.13
CA GLU A 58 -1.63 -19.47 12.73
C GLU A 58 -2.50 -18.88 13.85
N LYS A 59 -2.07 -19.06 15.12
CA LYS A 59 -2.73 -18.52 16.32
C LYS A 59 -2.06 -17.25 16.83
N SER A 60 -1.01 -16.77 16.19
CA SER A 60 -0.33 -15.52 16.56
C SER A 60 -1.29 -14.34 16.47
N ALA A 61 -1.39 -13.56 17.55
CA ALA A 61 -2.26 -12.38 17.59
C ALA A 61 -1.89 -11.36 16.49
N SER A 62 -0.60 -11.13 16.27
CA SER A 62 -0.13 -10.21 15.22
C SER A 62 -0.49 -10.68 13.82
N PHE A 63 -0.39 -11.98 13.56
CA PHE A 63 -0.79 -12.59 12.29
C PHE A 63 -2.31 -12.46 12.06
N LEU A 64 -3.10 -12.77 13.08
CA LEU A 64 -4.55 -12.66 13.01
C LEU A 64 -5.02 -11.20 12.83
N GLN A 65 -4.35 -10.23 13.47
CA GLN A 65 -4.63 -8.81 13.28
C GLN A 65 -4.35 -8.36 11.83
N ARG A 66 -3.27 -8.82 11.21
CA ARG A 66 -2.97 -8.52 9.79
C ARG A 66 -4.00 -9.13 8.85
N ILE A 67 -4.42 -10.39 9.08
CA ILE A 67 -5.50 -11.01 8.32
C ILE A 67 -6.81 -10.24 8.49
N SER A 68 -7.17 -9.88 9.74
CA SER A 68 -8.37 -9.10 10.02
C SER A 68 -8.34 -7.75 9.32
N SER A 69 -7.18 -7.08 9.30
CA SER A 69 -7.02 -5.81 8.60
C SER A 69 -7.11 -5.97 7.08
N ALA A 70 -6.49 -7.01 6.51
CA ALA A 70 -6.61 -7.29 5.08
C ALA A 70 -8.07 -7.55 4.67
N LYS A 71 -8.87 -8.18 5.54
CA LYS A 71 -10.33 -8.33 5.35
C LYS A 71 -11.07 -7.01 5.50
N ALA A 72 -10.71 -6.19 6.50
CA ALA A 72 -11.31 -4.88 6.72
C ALA A 72 -11.08 -3.93 5.53
N PHE A 73 -9.91 -4.00 4.89
CA PHE A 73 -9.61 -3.29 3.65
C PHE A 73 -10.24 -3.93 2.40
N GLY A 74 -10.95 -5.04 2.53
CA GLY A 74 -11.54 -5.74 1.41
C GLY A 74 -10.52 -6.37 0.45
N LEU A 75 -9.29 -6.63 0.89
CA LEU A 75 -8.24 -7.24 0.07
C LEU A 75 -8.45 -8.74 -0.11
N ILE A 76 -8.91 -9.42 0.95
CA ILE A 76 -9.15 -10.86 0.97
C ILE A 76 -10.54 -11.17 1.50
N VAL A 77 -11.10 -12.27 1.04
CA VAL A 77 -12.39 -12.82 1.49
C VAL A 77 -12.21 -14.23 2.06
N GLY A 78 -13.16 -14.67 2.89
CA GLY A 78 -13.18 -16.00 3.50
C GLY A 78 -12.97 -15.98 5.02
N ARG A 79 -13.09 -17.14 5.68
CA ARG A 79 -12.97 -17.29 7.15
C ARG A 79 -11.74 -18.10 7.56
N SER A 80 -11.61 -19.32 7.09
CA SER A 80 -10.48 -20.24 7.33
C SER A 80 -9.63 -20.43 6.10
N GLU A 81 -10.20 -20.19 4.96
CA GLU A 81 -9.56 -20.18 3.64
C GLU A 81 -9.75 -18.80 3.03
N TYR A 82 -8.72 -18.27 2.39
CA TYR A 82 -8.66 -16.89 1.90
C TYR A 82 -8.40 -16.87 0.40
N SER A 83 -9.14 -16.03 -0.31
CA SER A 83 -8.89 -15.69 -1.70
C SER A 83 -8.86 -14.17 -1.88
N LEU A 84 -8.30 -13.70 -2.98
CA LEU A 84 -8.35 -12.29 -3.32
C LEU A 84 -9.78 -11.85 -3.62
N SER A 85 -10.16 -10.70 -3.13
CA SER A 85 -11.40 -10.02 -3.52
C SER A 85 -11.32 -9.52 -4.96
N ASP A 86 -12.44 -9.08 -5.53
CA ASP A 86 -12.45 -8.56 -6.89
C ASP A 86 -11.70 -7.22 -6.99
N VAL A 87 -11.81 -6.35 -5.99
CA VAL A 87 -11.04 -5.10 -5.95
C VAL A 87 -9.54 -5.36 -5.81
N ALA A 88 -9.14 -6.37 -5.04
CA ALA A 88 -7.75 -6.78 -4.97
C ALA A 88 -7.26 -7.37 -6.30
N LYS A 89 -8.07 -8.14 -7.01
CA LYS A 89 -7.72 -8.63 -8.36
C LYS A 89 -7.50 -7.47 -9.34
N GLN A 90 -8.33 -6.44 -9.32
CA GLN A 90 -8.14 -5.23 -10.14
C GLN A 90 -6.82 -4.51 -9.77
N TYR A 91 -6.49 -4.41 -8.49
CA TYR A 91 -5.22 -3.85 -8.04
C TYR A 91 -4.01 -4.63 -8.56
N TYR A 92 -4.04 -5.97 -8.50
CA TYR A 92 -2.92 -6.83 -8.88
C TYR A 92 -2.82 -7.12 -10.37
N SER A 93 -3.92 -7.11 -11.08
CA SER A 93 -4.01 -7.48 -12.49
C SER A 93 -4.91 -6.47 -13.23
N PRO A 94 -4.51 -5.19 -13.26
CA PRO A 94 -5.29 -4.17 -13.94
C PRO A 94 -5.35 -4.44 -15.42
N THR A 95 -6.50 -4.21 -16.04
CA THR A 95 -6.72 -4.29 -17.50
C THR A 95 -6.59 -2.93 -18.17
N GLY A 96 -6.47 -1.86 -17.36
CA GLY A 96 -6.26 -0.48 -17.81
C GLY A 96 -5.46 0.33 -16.79
N ASP A 97 -4.82 1.41 -17.26
CA ASP A 97 -3.89 2.23 -16.47
C ASP A 97 -4.53 2.84 -15.22
N GLN A 98 -5.84 3.08 -15.23
CA GLN A 98 -6.56 3.71 -14.13
C GLN A 98 -7.15 2.71 -13.12
N GLU A 99 -7.18 1.42 -13.45
CA GLU A 99 -7.79 0.42 -12.56
C GLU A 99 -7.04 0.28 -11.24
N ARG A 100 -5.70 0.25 -11.27
CA ARG A 100 -4.89 0.14 -10.05
C ARG A 100 -5.05 1.34 -9.11
N PRO A 101 -4.95 2.61 -9.59
CA PRO A 101 -5.24 3.78 -8.76
C PRO A 101 -6.68 3.77 -8.20
N ASN A 102 -7.67 3.44 -9.02
CA ASN A 102 -9.06 3.35 -8.58
C ASN A 102 -9.25 2.28 -7.51
N ALA A 103 -8.68 1.08 -7.72
CA ALA A 103 -8.73 0.00 -6.73
C ALA A 103 -8.08 0.41 -5.40
N LEU A 104 -6.95 1.14 -5.41
CA LEU A 104 -6.32 1.65 -4.19
C LEU A 104 -7.22 2.63 -3.42
N LEU A 105 -7.89 3.53 -4.13
CA LEU A 105 -8.85 4.46 -3.52
C LEU A 105 -10.04 3.72 -2.92
N GLU A 106 -10.57 2.73 -3.61
CA GLU A 106 -11.66 1.89 -3.11
C GLU A 106 -11.23 1.10 -1.88
N ILE A 107 -10.07 0.47 -1.91
CA ILE A 107 -9.47 -0.26 -0.78
C ILE A 107 -9.34 0.65 0.44
N LEU A 108 -8.80 1.88 0.27
CA LEU A 108 -8.67 2.84 1.37
C LEU A 108 -10.02 3.21 1.97
N ALA A 109 -11.06 3.36 1.16
CA ALA A 109 -12.41 3.74 1.60
C ALA A 109 -13.27 2.55 2.06
N THR A 110 -12.78 1.32 1.96
CA THR A 110 -13.53 0.12 2.35
C THR A 110 -13.81 0.05 3.86
N PRO A 111 -12.84 0.30 4.78
CA PRO A 111 -13.14 0.31 6.20
C PRO A 111 -14.13 1.42 6.55
N ALA A 112 -15.20 1.10 7.27
CA ALA A 112 -16.25 2.06 7.60
C ALA A 112 -15.72 3.30 8.33
N SER A 113 -14.77 3.11 9.28
CA SER A 113 -14.13 4.20 9.99
C SER A 113 -13.32 5.11 9.06
N PHE A 114 -12.58 4.56 8.11
CA PHE A 114 -11.77 5.34 7.19
C PHE A 114 -12.67 6.12 6.21
N ARG A 115 -13.71 5.48 5.70
CA ARG A 115 -14.72 6.12 4.84
C ARG A 115 -15.35 7.34 5.51
N GLU A 116 -15.63 7.23 6.80
CA GLU A 116 -16.22 8.34 7.55
C GLU A 116 -15.22 9.48 7.75
N ILE A 117 -13.95 9.20 8.05
CA ILE A 117 -12.91 10.24 8.09
C ILE A 117 -12.74 10.91 6.72
N ILE A 118 -12.72 10.14 5.63
CA ILE A 118 -12.68 10.69 4.29
C ILE A 118 -13.88 11.62 4.05
N ARG A 119 -15.08 11.19 4.42
CA ARG A 119 -16.30 12.00 4.26
C ARG A 119 -16.24 13.31 5.05
N LEU A 120 -15.64 13.29 6.24
CA LEU A 120 -15.56 14.46 7.12
C LEU A 120 -14.50 15.47 6.67
N PHE A 121 -13.39 15.01 6.08
CA PHE A 121 -12.21 15.86 5.84
C PHE A 121 -11.79 15.94 4.37
N ASP A 122 -12.56 15.38 3.42
CA ASP A 122 -12.19 15.48 2.01
C ASP A 122 -12.23 16.95 1.52
N GLY A 123 -11.09 17.43 1.05
CA GLY A 123 -10.85 18.82 0.69
C GLY A 123 -10.36 19.70 1.82
N GLU A 124 -10.24 19.20 3.04
CA GLU A 124 -9.84 19.94 4.23
C GLU A 124 -8.51 19.42 4.79
N GLN A 125 -7.89 20.22 5.67
CA GLN A 125 -6.70 19.83 6.38
C GLN A 125 -7.04 18.86 7.52
N LEU A 126 -6.37 17.72 7.57
CA LEU A 126 -6.52 16.77 8.68
C LEU A 126 -6.03 17.39 9.99
N PRO A 127 -6.78 17.26 11.08
CA PRO A 127 -6.35 17.70 12.39
C PRO A 127 -5.12 16.92 12.86
N LYS A 128 -4.45 17.42 13.89
CA LYS A 128 -3.35 16.69 14.55
C LYS A 128 -3.83 15.30 14.97
N ARG A 129 -2.88 14.32 14.98
CA ARG A 129 -3.19 12.91 15.27
C ARG A 129 -3.98 12.68 16.55
N GLU A 130 -3.68 13.41 17.60
CA GLU A 130 -4.40 13.34 18.87
C GLU A 130 -5.90 13.70 18.71
N ILE A 131 -6.19 14.79 18.00
CA ILE A 131 -7.56 15.22 17.72
C ILE A 131 -8.26 14.21 16.80
N LEU A 132 -7.55 13.73 15.78
CA LEU A 132 -8.07 12.69 14.90
C LEU A 132 -8.38 11.40 15.67
N GLY A 133 -7.52 11.01 16.64
CA GLY A 133 -7.75 9.89 17.54
C GLY A 133 -9.02 10.07 18.36
N ASN A 134 -9.26 11.26 18.93
CA ASN A 134 -10.49 11.55 19.65
C ASN A 134 -11.74 11.40 18.75
N ILE A 135 -11.65 11.81 17.46
CA ILE A 135 -12.75 11.60 16.51
C ILE A 135 -12.99 10.12 16.28
N PHE A 136 -11.91 9.29 16.15
CA PHE A 136 -12.06 7.84 16.05
C PHE A 136 -12.75 7.24 17.28
N SER A 137 -12.42 7.70 18.49
CA SER A 137 -13.06 7.19 19.72
C SER A 137 -14.50 7.65 19.85
N GLU A 138 -14.75 8.95 19.79
CA GLU A 138 -16.06 9.52 20.09
C GLU A 138 -17.10 9.26 18.99
N LYS A 139 -16.72 9.47 17.72
CA LYS A 139 -17.66 9.36 16.60
C LYS A 139 -17.72 7.97 15.98
N LEU A 140 -16.58 7.25 15.97
CA LEU A 140 -16.45 5.98 15.25
C LEU A 140 -16.37 4.77 16.18
N LYS A 141 -16.56 5.01 17.50
CA LYS A 141 -16.62 3.96 18.53
C LYS A 141 -15.38 3.06 18.58
N VAL A 142 -14.23 3.59 18.17
CA VAL A 142 -12.96 2.90 18.37
C VAL A 142 -12.60 2.95 19.85
N PRO A 143 -12.20 1.85 20.51
CA PRO A 143 -11.79 1.87 21.89
C PRO A 143 -10.72 2.91 22.18
N GLU A 144 -10.80 3.57 23.33
CA GLU A 144 -9.88 4.64 23.74
C GLU A 144 -8.41 4.22 23.68
N SER A 145 -8.11 2.96 24.04
CA SER A 145 -6.77 2.38 23.97
C SER A 145 -6.23 2.19 22.53
N TRP A 146 -7.09 2.32 21.52
CA TRP A 146 -6.76 2.13 20.11
C TRP A 146 -6.86 3.41 19.28
N LYS A 147 -7.39 4.50 19.82
CA LYS A 147 -7.70 5.73 19.09
C LYS A 147 -6.49 6.29 18.31
N ASP A 148 -5.33 6.42 18.99
CA ASP A 148 -4.12 7.00 18.38
C ASP A 148 -3.53 6.07 17.32
N ARG A 149 -3.65 4.75 17.53
CA ARG A 149 -3.23 3.75 16.53
C ARG A 149 -4.13 3.78 15.31
N ALA A 150 -5.45 3.89 15.49
CA ALA A 150 -6.41 3.99 14.39
C ALA A 150 -6.16 5.25 13.55
N ALA A 151 -5.88 6.40 14.20
CA ALA A 151 -5.49 7.63 13.52
C ALA A 151 -4.20 7.45 12.73
N ALA A 152 -3.16 6.85 13.34
CA ALA A 152 -1.90 6.57 12.66
C ALA A 152 -2.08 5.60 11.47
N PHE A 153 -2.91 4.57 11.61
CA PHE A 153 -3.19 3.62 10.52
C PHE A 153 -3.92 4.28 9.36
N PHE A 154 -4.85 5.19 9.65
CA PHE A 154 -5.50 5.98 8.62
C PHE A 154 -4.49 6.89 7.90
N GLU A 155 -3.72 7.71 8.64
CA GLU A 155 -2.73 8.61 8.06
C GLU A 155 -1.73 7.86 7.16
N ASN A 156 -1.11 6.79 7.69
CA ASN A 156 -0.15 5.99 6.93
C ASN A 156 -0.76 5.35 5.68
N SER A 157 -2.02 4.91 5.76
CA SER A 157 -2.72 4.31 4.61
C SER A 157 -3.07 5.36 3.57
N ALA A 158 -3.55 6.52 3.99
CA ALA A 158 -3.92 7.62 3.11
C ALA A 158 -2.69 8.28 2.46
N GLN A 159 -1.56 8.38 3.17
CA GLN A 159 -0.27 8.77 2.61
C GLN A 159 0.20 7.77 1.55
N PHE A 160 0.17 6.47 1.86
CA PHE A 160 0.55 5.42 0.91
C PHE A 160 -0.27 5.48 -0.40
N VAL A 161 -1.56 5.79 -0.30
CA VAL A 161 -2.45 5.96 -1.48
C VAL A 161 -2.22 7.30 -2.17
N GLY A 162 -1.52 8.26 -1.53
CA GLY A 162 -1.23 9.58 -2.09
C GLY A 162 -2.42 10.53 -2.07
N VAL A 163 -3.36 10.35 -1.13
CA VAL A 163 -4.52 11.24 -0.97
C VAL A 163 -4.33 12.31 0.11
N ILE A 164 -3.20 12.29 0.83
CA ILE A 164 -2.79 13.35 1.75
C ILE A 164 -1.59 14.07 1.14
N ASP A 165 -1.67 15.40 1.03
CA ASP A 165 -0.57 16.22 0.57
C ASP A 165 0.37 16.65 1.72
N GLU A 166 1.50 17.33 1.38
CA GLU A 166 2.52 17.80 2.34
C GLU A 166 1.94 18.70 3.45
N ASN A 167 0.89 19.43 3.16
CA ASN A 167 0.18 20.31 4.10
C ASN A 167 -0.93 19.59 4.87
N ARG A 168 -0.97 18.25 4.79
CA ARG A 168 -1.98 17.39 5.43
C ARG A 168 -3.42 17.61 4.94
N PHE A 169 -3.62 18.15 3.73
CA PHE A 169 -4.94 18.20 3.11
C PHE A 169 -5.32 16.84 2.55
N LEU A 170 -6.51 16.37 2.88
CA LEU A 170 -7.07 15.14 2.34
C LEU A 170 -7.75 15.44 1.00
N ARG A 171 -7.27 14.84 -0.10
CA ARG A 171 -7.73 15.11 -1.47
C ARG A 171 -8.28 13.86 -2.16
N PHE A 172 -9.20 13.20 -1.50
CA PHE A 172 -9.72 11.90 -1.97
C PHE A 172 -10.54 12.03 -3.27
N LYS A 173 -11.52 12.95 -3.34
CA LYS A 173 -12.30 13.19 -4.55
C LYS A 173 -11.46 13.71 -5.72
N ALA A 174 -10.50 14.57 -5.45
CA ALA A 174 -9.59 15.04 -6.48
C ALA A 174 -8.76 13.89 -7.09
N ALA A 175 -8.33 12.93 -6.26
CA ALA A 175 -7.65 11.71 -6.72
C ALA A 175 -8.59 10.81 -7.54
N GLN A 176 -9.86 10.66 -7.13
CA GLN A 176 -10.87 9.93 -7.90
C GLN A 176 -11.12 10.57 -9.28
N HIS A 177 -11.26 11.90 -9.34
CA HIS A 177 -11.44 12.61 -10.61
C HIS A 177 -10.22 12.45 -11.52
N LYS A 178 -9.01 12.54 -10.99
CA LYS A 178 -7.78 12.31 -11.76
C LYS A 178 -7.72 10.89 -12.31
N ALA A 179 -8.19 9.92 -11.55
CA ALA A 179 -8.27 8.53 -11.96
C ALA A 179 -9.42 8.25 -12.97
N ALA A 180 -10.43 9.11 -13.05
CA ALA A 180 -11.58 8.95 -13.97
C ALA A 180 -11.39 9.64 -15.33
N VAL A 181 -10.57 10.70 -15.41
CA VAL A 181 -10.36 11.45 -16.64
C VAL A 181 -9.25 10.82 -17.47
N GLN A 182 -9.62 9.96 -18.42
CA GLN A 182 -8.72 9.60 -19.53
C GLN A 182 -8.73 10.70 -20.59
N PRO A 183 -7.60 11.08 -21.19
CA PRO A 183 -7.62 11.73 -22.49
C PRO A 183 -8.14 10.72 -23.50
N THR A 184 -9.34 10.94 -23.98
CA THR A 184 -9.84 10.26 -25.19
C THR A 184 -8.89 10.63 -26.32
N THR A 185 -7.96 9.75 -26.66
CA THR A 185 -7.21 9.83 -27.91
C THR A 185 -8.23 9.62 -29.03
N VAL A 186 -8.70 10.72 -29.57
CA VAL A 186 -9.40 10.76 -30.85
C VAL A 186 -8.37 10.22 -31.86
N LYS A 187 -8.61 9.01 -32.36
CA LYS A 187 -7.94 8.53 -33.57
C LYS A 187 -8.31 9.47 -34.69
N ALA A 188 -7.42 10.38 -35.03
CA ALA A 188 -7.48 11.07 -36.29
C ALA A 188 -7.07 10.06 -37.38
N ASP A 189 -8.02 9.72 -38.23
CA ASP A 189 -7.78 9.05 -39.50
C ASP A 189 -6.77 9.90 -40.30
N ALA A 190 -5.60 9.32 -40.57
CA ALA A 190 -4.65 9.88 -41.52
C ALA A 190 -4.72 9.09 -42.84
N PRO A 191 -4.86 9.78 -43.98
CA PRO A 191 -4.88 9.10 -45.29
C PRO A 191 -3.48 8.70 -45.73
N HIS A 192 -3.42 7.58 -46.43
CA HIS A 192 -2.25 7.01 -47.11
C HIS A 192 -1.49 8.01 -47.97
N GLY A 193 -0.16 8.00 -47.88
CA GLY A 193 0.75 8.67 -48.80
C GLY A 193 2.17 8.07 -48.72
N GLN A 194 2.63 7.59 -49.83
CA GLN A 194 3.77 6.71 -50.10
C GLN A 194 5.18 7.24 -49.81
N VAL A 195 6.06 6.28 -49.43
CA VAL A 195 7.43 6.00 -49.94
C VAL A 195 8.51 7.10 -49.87
N ALA A 196 9.56 6.85 -49.12
CA ALA A 196 10.95 6.82 -49.62
C ALA A 196 11.96 6.36 -48.54
N GLU A 197 12.70 5.33 -48.85
CA GLU A 197 13.93 4.89 -48.18
C GLU A 197 14.98 6.00 -48.18
N LYS A 198 15.71 6.12 -47.06
CA LYS A 198 17.17 6.33 -47.07
C LYS A 198 17.76 6.07 -45.67
N SER A 199 18.57 5.05 -45.64
CA SER A 199 19.51 4.73 -44.58
C SER A 199 20.53 5.86 -44.36
N THR A 200 20.81 6.23 -43.09
CA THR A 200 22.15 6.70 -42.69
C THR A 200 22.33 6.63 -41.15
N LEU A 201 23.30 5.82 -40.78
CA LEU A 201 24.30 5.95 -39.73
C LEU A 201 23.94 6.42 -38.32
N PHE A 202 24.11 5.47 -37.42
CA PHE A 202 24.49 5.57 -36.02
C PHE A 202 25.29 6.84 -35.69
N ARG A 203 24.71 7.66 -34.81
CA ARG A 203 25.49 8.55 -33.96
C ARG A 203 24.75 8.79 -32.65
N GLY A 204 25.34 8.36 -31.54
CA GLY A 204 25.06 8.52 -30.12
C GLY A 204 23.88 9.41 -29.75
N THR A 205 22.82 8.84 -29.27
CA THR A 205 21.79 9.53 -28.53
C THR A 205 21.78 9.03 -27.10
N ASN A 206 21.96 10.00 -26.21
CA ASN A 206 21.84 9.87 -24.76
C ASN A 206 20.61 9.02 -24.36
N LEU A 207 20.87 7.94 -23.64
CA LEU A 207 19.86 7.09 -23.03
C LEU A 207 19.07 7.77 -21.87
N ALA A 208 19.22 9.07 -21.69
CA ALA A 208 18.56 9.81 -20.61
C ALA A 208 17.15 10.29 -20.95
N SER A 209 16.67 10.19 -22.21
CA SER A 209 15.37 10.75 -22.59
C SER A 209 14.23 9.74 -22.78
N VAL A 210 14.47 8.45 -22.56
CA VAL A 210 13.44 7.40 -22.72
C VAL A 210 12.74 7.05 -21.40
N PHE A 211 13.22 7.56 -20.26
CA PHE A 211 12.64 7.28 -18.94
C PHE A 211 11.80 8.43 -18.35
N GLN A 212 11.41 9.43 -19.14
CA GLN A 212 10.65 10.58 -18.67
C GLN A 212 9.11 10.42 -18.69
N GLY A 213 8.60 9.20 -18.86
CA GLY A 213 7.17 8.93 -19.01
C GLY A 213 6.48 8.18 -17.85
N ALA A 214 7.20 7.76 -16.80
CA ALA A 214 6.62 6.94 -15.74
C ALA A 214 6.93 7.42 -14.30
N SER A 215 7.41 8.66 -14.13
CA SER A 215 7.83 9.20 -12.83
C SER A 215 6.82 10.19 -12.28
N GLY A 216 5.60 9.74 -11.96
CA GLY A 216 4.56 10.67 -11.50
C GLY A 216 3.74 10.27 -10.28
N ILE A 217 4.00 9.14 -9.61
CA ILE A 217 3.10 8.68 -8.54
C ILE A 217 3.81 8.31 -7.21
N PHE A 218 5.13 8.07 -7.19
CA PHE A 218 5.83 7.64 -5.95
C PHE A 218 7.21 8.26 -5.82
N SER A 219 7.28 9.58 -5.68
CA SER A 219 8.53 10.25 -5.31
C SER A 219 8.41 10.92 -3.93
N GLU A 220 8.14 10.15 -2.90
CA GLU A 220 8.64 10.49 -1.57
C GLU A 220 10.05 9.92 -1.50
N GLU A 221 11.04 10.77 -1.75
CA GLU A 221 12.42 10.48 -1.45
C GLU A 221 12.60 10.64 0.06
N GLU A 222 12.96 9.55 0.73
CA GLU A 222 13.34 9.60 2.13
C GLU A 222 14.87 9.61 2.24
N GLU A 223 15.39 10.46 3.12
CA GLU A 223 16.82 10.47 3.42
C GLU A 223 17.12 9.40 4.48
N HIS A 224 17.68 8.29 4.02
CA HIS A 224 18.19 7.25 4.90
C HIS A 224 19.61 7.58 5.31
N SER A 225 19.90 7.59 6.60
CA SER A 225 21.22 7.90 7.09
C SER A 225 21.74 6.87 8.08
N LEU A 226 23.03 6.54 7.93
CA LEU A 226 23.74 5.59 8.77
C LEU A 226 25.03 6.25 9.28
N PHE A 227 25.31 6.11 10.56
CA PHE A 227 26.64 6.47 11.10
C PHE A 227 27.61 5.33 10.85
N LEU A 228 28.75 5.65 10.23
CA LEU A 228 29.78 4.68 9.84
C LEU A 228 30.75 4.36 11.01
N ASP A 229 30.73 5.18 12.05
CA ASP A 229 31.61 5.03 13.21
C ASP A 229 30.84 5.10 14.55
N LYS A 230 31.42 4.52 15.61
CA LYS A 230 30.84 4.54 16.96
C LYS A 230 30.77 5.95 17.56
N GLN A 231 31.59 6.88 17.10
CA GLN A 231 31.65 8.25 17.59
C GLN A 231 30.68 9.18 16.88
N LYS A 232 29.94 8.64 15.87
CA LYS A 232 28.95 9.39 15.06
C LYS A 232 29.54 10.60 14.33
N SER A 233 30.83 10.56 14.02
CA SER A 233 31.53 11.64 13.31
C SER A 233 31.39 11.51 11.79
N ARG A 234 31.24 10.29 11.28
CA ARG A 234 31.07 10.00 9.83
C ARG A 234 29.66 9.51 9.57
N LYS A 235 28.93 10.23 8.71
CA LYS A 235 27.55 9.93 8.33
C LYS A 235 27.50 9.61 6.84
N PHE A 236 26.84 8.52 6.49
CA PHE A 236 26.43 8.20 5.11
C PHE A 236 24.94 8.48 4.97
N SER A 237 24.56 9.18 3.94
CA SER A 237 23.15 9.46 3.63
C SER A 237 22.86 9.09 2.18
N ILE A 238 21.71 8.50 1.94
CA ILE A 238 21.19 8.22 0.61
C ILE A 238 19.73 8.68 0.53
N LYS A 239 19.39 9.41 -0.53
CA LYS A 239 18.00 9.70 -0.85
C LYS A 239 17.48 8.62 -1.79
N SER A 240 16.45 7.95 -1.38
CA SER A 240 15.82 6.91 -2.20
C SER A 240 14.31 6.93 -2.00
N PRO A 241 13.52 6.40 -2.95
CA PRO A 241 12.12 6.13 -2.71
C PRO A 241 11.95 5.25 -1.47
N ILE A 242 10.88 5.46 -0.70
CA ILE A 242 10.56 4.66 0.51
C ILE A 242 10.45 3.17 0.18
N PHE A 243 10.00 2.85 -1.03
CA PHE A 243 9.87 1.49 -1.52
C PHE A 243 10.74 1.26 -2.75
N VAL A 244 11.65 0.31 -2.62
CA VAL A 244 12.45 -0.19 -3.74
C VAL A 244 12.13 -1.66 -3.97
N SER A 245 12.02 -2.08 -5.23
CA SER A 245 11.90 -3.49 -5.60
C SER A 245 13.18 -4.24 -5.27
N ARG A 246 13.10 -5.58 -5.16
CA ARG A 246 14.29 -6.41 -4.92
C ARG A 246 15.37 -6.23 -5.99
N ALA A 247 14.97 -6.00 -7.24
CA ALA A 247 15.89 -5.76 -8.35
C ALA A 247 16.57 -4.38 -8.25
N GLU A 248 15.86 -3.35 -7.80
CA GLU A 248 16.41 -2.02 -7.54
C GLU A 248 17.35 -2.05 -6.34
N TYR A 249 16.98 -2.72 -5.26
CA TYR A 249 17.85 -2.92 -4.10
C TYR A 249 19.17 -3.60 -4.50
N GLN A 250 19.13 -4.64 -5.32
CA GLN A 250 20.36 -5.30 -5.81
C GLN A 250 21.23 -4.37 -6.65
N ARG A 251 20.62 -3.49 -7.46
CA ARG A 251 21.36 -2.47 -8.21
C ARG A 251 22.01 -1.43 -7.31
N ILE A 252 21.31 -0.98 -6.28
CA ILE A 252 21.84 -0.05 -5.26
C ILE A 252 23.04 -0.67 -4.56
N CYS A 253 22.94 -1.91 -4.10
CA CYS A 253 24.07 -2.61 -3.46
C CYS A 253 25.30 -2.68 -4.38
N LYS A 254 25.09 -3.10 -5.63
CA LYS A 254 26.19 -3.16 -6.63
C LYS A 254 26.79 -1.78 -6.92
N TRP A 255 25.97 -0.74 -6.94
CA TRP A 255 26.46 0.62 -7.15
C TRP A 255 27.28 1.11 -5.93
N ILE A 256 26.83 0.82 -4.70
CA ILE A 256 27.57 1.13 -3.48
C ILE A 256 28.91 0.40 -3.48
N GLU A 257 28.95 -0.91 -3.76
CA GLU A 257 30.16 -1.71 -3.85
C GLU A 257 31.15 -1.18 -4.91
N ALA A 258 30.64 -0.69 -6.03
CA ALA A 258 31.49 -0.16 -7.11
C ALA A 258 31.98 1.27 -6.86
N THR A 259 31.30 2.05 -6.01
CA THR A 259 31.56 3.48 -5.82
C THR A 259 32.34 3.78 -4.55
N LEU A 260 32.14 2.99 -3.48
CA LEU A 260 32.86 3.17 -2.24
C LEU A 260 34.17 2.40 -2.26
N ILE A 261 35.28 3.12 -1.99
CA ILE A 261 36.59 2.52 -1.81
C ILE A 261 36.67 2.01 -0.37
N ILE A 262 36.85 0.70 -0.21
CA ILE A 262 37.03 0.07 1.11
C ILE A 262 38.52 0.22 1.47
N GLU A 263 38.82 0.95 2.53
CA GLU A 263 40.16 0.91 3.15
C GLU A 263 40.31 -0.42 3.90
N GLU A 264 41.27 -1.24 3.49
CA GLU A 264 41.64 -2.43 4.27
C GLU A 264 42.28 -1.99 5.59
N GLU A 265 41.70 -2.41 6.70
CA GLU A 265 42.32 -2.23 8.02
C GLU A 265 43.70 -2.92 7.99
N LYS A 266 44.78 -2.13 8.15
CA LYS A 266 46.07 -2.71 8.44
C LYS A 266 45.95 -3.46 9.74
N LYS A 267 46.08 -4.78 9.69
CA LYS A 267 46.33 -5.59 10.89
C LYS A 267 47.66 -5.15 11.46
N ASP A 268 47.61 -4.43 12.57
CA ASP A 268 48.79 -4.22 13.39
C ASP A 268 49.21 -5.61 13.92
N GLU A 269 50.43 -6.05 13.50
CA GLU A 269 51.12 -7.21 14.05
C GLU A 269 51.67 -6.93 15.47
#